data_8dbea5ac3a21b792c2902119ab3e2202
#
_entry.id   8dbea5ac3a21b792c2902119ab3e2202
#
_cell.length_a   1.000
_cell.length_b   1.000
_cell.length_c   1.000
_cell.angle_alpha   90.00
_cell.angle_beta   90.00
_cell.angle_gamma   90.00
#
_symmetry.space_group_name_H-M   'P 1'
#
loop_
_entity.id
_entity.type
_entity.pdbx_description
1 polymer ?
#
loop_
_entity_poly.entity_id
_entity_poly.type
_entity_poly.pdbx_seq_one_letter_code
_entity_poly.pdbx_strand_id
1 'polypeptide(L)'
;WENGISTILATPSGARPKWMADKYPEVLRVDADRHRNLFGGRHNHCYTSPVYRDKVRRMNMALSEKFGKHPGVIGWHLSNEYGGECHCPLCQEAFRSWLKEKYGTIEALNKAWATTFWSHIYNDFSQVESPSPRGESGLHGLNLDWKRFVTDRTVDFVRHEAQAVKDGGSDLPVMINMMYNYEGLNYHKFKDVVDIVT
;
A
#
# COMPACT_ATOMS: atom_id res chain seq x y z
N TRP A 1 -16.49 20.83 -19.70
CA TRP A 1 -17.19 20.08 -20.74
C TRP A 1 -17.83 21.03 -21.77
N GLU A 2 -18.64 21.95 -21.32
CA GLU A 2 -19.31 22.95 -22.22
C GLU A 2 -18.29 23.77 -23.01
N ASN A 3 -17.08 23.92 -22.52
CA ASN A 3 -15.98 24.63 -23.21
C ASN A 3 -15.03 23.67 -23.98
N GLY A 4 -15.43 22.42 -24.23
CA GLY A 4 -14.62 21.44 -24.93
C GLY A 4 -13.43 20.85 -24.13
N ILE A 5 -13.47 20.97 -22.79
CA ILE A 5 -12.40 20.47 -21.90
C ILE A 5 -12.82 19.13 -21.30
N SER A 6 -12.00 18.10 -21.50
CA SER A 6 -12.13 16.80 -20.81
C SER A 6 -11.32 16.78 -19.52
N THR A 7 -11.79 16.00 -18.54
CA THR A 7 -11.18 15.92 -17.20
C THR A 7 -10.80 14.48 -16.88
N ILE A 8 -9.60 14.27 -16.39
CA ILE A 8 -9.21 13.08 -15.64
C ILE A 8 -9.41 13.42 -14.16
N LEU A 9 -10.28 12.70 -13.48
CA LEU A 9 -10.63 12.98 -12.10
C LEU A 9 -9.76 12.20 -11.14
N ALA A 10 -9.12 12.89 -10.18
CA ALA A 10 -8.24 12.24 -9.22
C ALA A 10 -8.98 11.81 -7.93
N THR A 11 -8.61 10.64 -7.39
CA THR A 11 -9.03 10.23 -6.05
C THR A 11 -8.12 10.86 -4.99
N PRO A 12 -8.63 11.27 -3.80
CA PRO A 12 -7.87 12.06 -2.85
C PRO A 12 -7.08 11.25 -1.82
N SER A 13 -6.85 9.96 -2.04
CA SER A 13 -6.27 9.07 -1.03
C SER A 13 -4.81 9.36 -0.65
N GLY A 14 -4.08 10.16 -1.44
CA GLY A 14 -2.74 10.63 -1.09
C GLY A 14 -2.70 11.59 0.12
N ALA A 15 -3.85 12.17 0.47
CA ALA A 15 -4.04 13.06 1.61
C ALA A 15 -5.19 12.56 2.50
N ARG A 16 -5.30 13.10 3.70
CA ARG A 16 -6.39 12.77 4.62
C ARG A 16 -6.69 13.95 5.54
N PRO A 17 -7.95 14.09 5.97
CA PRO A 17 -8.31 15.15 6.89
C PRO A 17 -7.75 14.90 8.29
N LYS A 18 -7.48 15.97 9.05
CA LYS A 18 -6.92 15.91 10.41
C LYS A 18 -7.78 15.06 11.35
N TRP A 19 -9.13 15.19 11.27
CA TRP A 19 -10.05 14.44 12.12
C TRP A 19 -9.87 12.92 12.03
N MET A 20 -9.43 12.41 10.88
CA MET A 20 -9.20 10.97 10.70
C MET A 20 -8.01 10.49 11.54
N ALA A 21 -6.92 11.26 11.56
CA ALA A 21 -5.77 10.96 12.40
C ALA A 21 -6.06 11.12 13.90
N ASP A 22 -6.93 12.08 14.28
CA ASP A 22 -7.32 12.28 15.68
C ASP A 22 -8.22 11.16 16.19
N LYS A 23 -9.18 10.75 15.38
CA LYS A 23 -10.15 9.71 15.77
C LYS A 23 -9.58 8.29 15.62
N TYR A 24 -8.67 8.07 14.68
CA TYR A 24 -8.11 6.78 14.31
C TYR A 24 -6.59 6.89 14.14
N PRO A 25 -5.82 7.13 15.22
CA PRO A 25 -4.37 7.34 15.13
C PRO A 25 -3.63 6.14 14.52
N GLU A 26 -4.21 4.94 14.56
CA GLU A 26 -3.67 3.73 13.95
C GLU A 26 -3.60 3.78 12.41
N VAL A 27 -4.30 4.74 11.77
CA VAL A 27 -4.17 4.93 10.32
C VAL A 27 -2.84 5.55 9.93
N LEU A 28 -2.15 6.23 10.86
CA LEU A 28 -0.84 6.82 10.62
C LEU A 28 0.24 5.74 10.52
N ARG A 29 1.20 5.95 9.63
CA ARG A 29 2.33 5.03 9.47
C ARG A 29 3.19 4.95 10.73
N VAL A 30 3.83 3.82 10.87
CA VAL A 30 4.89 3.56 11.85
C VAL A 30 6.18 3.35 11.07
N ASP A 31 7.26 4.01 11.49
CA ASP A 31 8.56 3.89 10.86
C ASP A 31 9.29 2.58 11.22
N ALA A 32 10.49 2.38 10.67
CA ALA A 32 11.30 1.19 10.93
C ALA A 32 11.80 1.09 12.38
N ASP A 33 11.87 2.20 13.11
CA ASP A 33 12.19 2.27 14.54
C ASP A 33 10.96 2.06 15.44
N ARG A 34 9.82 1.73 14.85
CA ARG A 34 8.53 1.49 15.52
C ARG A 34 7.90 2.74 16.13
N HIS A 35 8.26 3.94 15.67
CA HIS A 35 7.60 5.17 16.06
C HIS A 35 6.44 5.49 15.11
N ARG A 36 5.29 5.82 15.68
CA ARG A 36 4.15 6.29 14.89
C ARG A 36 4.38 7.71 14.44
N ASN A 37 4.20 7.96 13.14
CA ASN A 37 4.30 9.30 12.58
C ASN A 37 3.18 10.20 13.13
N LEU A 38 3.46 11.50 13.21
CA LEU A 38 2.46 12.52 13.50
C LEU A 38 1.64 12.85 12.25
N PHE A 39 0.52 13.54 12.43
CA PHE A 39 -0.26 14.04 11.31
C PHE A 39 0.55 15.03 10.47
N GLY A 40 0.48 14.89 9.17
CA GLY A 40 1.17 15.76 8.20
C GLY A 40 1.75 14.95 7.03
N GLY A 41 2.26 15.64 6.05
CA GLY A 41 2.79 15.04 4.83
C GLY A 41 1.73 14.31 4.00
N ARG A 42 2.09 13.88 2.79
CA ARG A 42 1.27 12.98 1.97
C ARG A 42 1.71 11.52 2.19
N HIS A 43 0.84 10.57 1.87
CA HIS A 43 1.08 9.12 2.01
C HIS A 43 1.50 8.65 3.41
N ASN A 44 1.23 9.44 4.44
CA ASN A 44 1.49 9.07 5.82
C ASN A 44 0.31 8.31 6.42
N HIS A 45 -0.05 7.17 5.80
CA HIS A 45 -1.15 6.30 6.23
C HIS A 45 -0.86 4.85 5.85
N CYS A 46 -1.36 3.93 6.68
CA CYS A 46 -1.13 2.50 6.54
C CYS A 46 -2.09 1.89 5.52
N TYR A 47 -1.57 1.31 4.44
CA TYR A 47 -2.38 0.61 3.42
C TYR A 47 -3.01 -0.70 3.92
N THR A 48 -2.56 -1.21 5.07
CA THR A 48 -3.13 -2.38 5.73
C THR A 48 -4.24 -2.02 6.71
N SER A 49 -4.38 -0.74 7.11
CA SER A 49 -5.43 -0.31 8.04
C SER A 49 -6.84 -0.52 7.48
N PRO A 50 -7.69 -1.34 8.13
CA PRO A 50 -9.05 -1.55 7.67
C PRO A 50 -9.89 -0.27 7.72
N VAL A 51 -9.66 0.59 8.73
CA VAL A 51 -10.33 1.89 8.85
C VAL A 51 -9.98 2.79 7.68
N TYR A 52 -8.69 2.91 7.34
CA TYR A 52 -8.27 3.73 6.22
C TYR A 52 -8.85 3.22 4.90
N ARG A 53 -8.80 1.91 4.66
CA ARG A 53 -9.37 1.27 3.47
C ARG A 53 -10.88 1.50 3.36
N ASP A 54 -11.64 1.38 4.43
CA ASP A 54 -13.09 1.68 4.44
C ASP A 54 -13.36 3.13 4.00
N LYS A 55 -12.65 4.10 4.59
CA LYS A 55 -12.85 5.51 4.27
C LYS A 55 -12.49 5.85 2.83
N VAL A 56 -11.39 5.31 2.32
CA VAL A 56 -10.96 5.47 0.92
C VAL A 56 -12.01 4.86 -0.02
N ARG A 57 -12.45 3.62 0.25
CA ARG A 57 -13.49 2.98 -0.56
C ARG A 57 -14.75 3.83 -0.66
N ARG A 58 -15.26 4.27 0.47
CA ARG A 58 -16.49 5.11 0.52
C ARG A 58 -16.33 6.41 -0.24
N MET A 59 -15.19 7.07 -0.14
CA MET A 59 -14.91 8.30 -0.86
C MET A 59 -14.85 8.05 -2.38
N ASN A 60 -14.11 7.04 -2.80
CA ASN A 60 -13.95 6.72 -4.22
C ASN A 60 -15.27 6.28 -4.86
N MET A 61 -16.09 5.50 -4.15
CA MET A 61 -17.44 5.14 -4.60
C MET A 61 -18.32 6.40 -4.78
N ALA A 62 -18.36 7.26 -3.77
CA ALA A 62 -19.18 8.48 -3.83
C ALA A 62 -18.76 9.43 -4.97
N LEU A 63 -17.45 9.53 -5.24
CA LEU A 63 -16.94 10.28 -6.39
C LEU A 63 -17.37 9.64 -7.71
N SER A 64 -17.27 8.32 -7.80
CA SER A 64 -17.65 7.57 -9.00
C SER A 64 -19.17 7.62 -9.25
N GLU A 65 -19.99 7.43 -8.23
CA GLU A 65 -21.45 7.57 -8.32
C GLU A 65 -21.86 8.94 -8.85
N LYS A 66 -21.17 10.00 -8.39
CA LYS A 66 -21.49 11.37 -8.76
C LYS A 66 -20.97 11.77 -10.14
N PHE A 67 -19.78 11.36 -10.51
CA PHE A 67 -19.07 11.87 -11.69
C PHE A 67 -18.71 10.82 -12.73
N GLY A 68 -18.81 9.53 -12.41
CA GLY A 68 -18.31 8.44 -13.25
C GLY A 68 -19.02 8.30 -14.60
N LYS A 69 -20.23 8.87 -14.73
CA LYS A 69 -21.00 8.92 -15.99
C LYS A 69 -21.08 10.31 -16.61
N HIS A 70 -20.34 11.29 -16.05
CA HIS A 70 -20.34 12.63 -16.60
C HIS A 70 -19.57 12.66 -17.93
N PRO A 71 -20.14 13.20 -19.03
CA PRO A 71 -19.54 13.13 -20.36
C PRO A 71 -18.19 13.84 -20.48
N GLY A 72 -17.87 14.76 -19.59
CA GLY A 72 -16.57 15.43 -19.53
C GLY A 72 -15.50 14.68 -18.76
N VAL A 73 -15.83 13.59 -18.05
CA VAL A 73 -14.84 12.76 -17.35
C VAL A 73 -14.42 11.62 -18.26
N ILE A 74 -13.12 11.48 -18.51
CA ILE A 74 -12.56 10.51 -19.46
C ILE A 74 -11.67 9.46 -18.81
N GLY A 75 -11.41 9.56 -17.50
CA GLY A 75 -10.58 8.61 -16.75
C GLY A 75 -10.41 9.00 -15.30
N TRP A 76 -9.85 8.10 -14.51
CA TRP A 76 -9.58 8.25 -13.10
C TRP A 76 -8.08 8.17 -12.83
N HIS A 77 -7.53 9.16 -12.17
CA HIS A 77 -6.18 9.12 -11.62
C HIS A 77 -6.27 8.72 -10.15
N LEU A 78 -5.83 7.48 -9.83
CA LEU A 78 -5.86 6.99 -8.46
C LEU A 78 -4.72 7.60 -7.65
N SER A 79 -5.07 8.33 -6.59
CA SER A 79 -4.08 8.94 -5.67
C SER A 79 -2.98 9.74 -6.39
N ASN A 80 -1.72 9.57 -5.94
CA ASN A 80 -0.53 10.14 -6.57
C ASN A 80 0.73 9.46 -6.03
N GLU A 81 1.61 8.95 -6.88
CA GLU A 81 2.94 8.46 -6.52
C GLU A 81 2.94 7.55 -5.27
N TYR A 82 2.26 6.41 -5.35
CA TYR A 82 2.23 5.45 -4.26
C TYR A 82 3.63 5.04 -3.83
N GLY A 83 3.87 5.00 -2.53
CA GLY A 83 5.17 4.60 -2.00
C GLY A 83 5.24 4.60 -0.47
N GLY A 84 6.44 4.35 0.03
CA GLY A 84 6.74 4.30 1.45
C GLY A 84 6.29 3.01 2.14
N GLU A 85 6.74 2.84 3.37
CA GLU A 85 6.59 1.64 4.19
C GLU A 85 5.80 1.94 5.46
N CYS A 86 5.26 0.91 6.09
CA CYS A 86 4.63 1.00 7.39
C CYS A 86 4.94 -0.24 8.20
N HIS A 87 5.53 -0.06 9.38
CA HIS A 87 5.97 -1.13 10.27
C HIS A 87 5.03 -1.31 11.48
N CYS A 88 3.77 -0.90 11.37
CA CYS A 88 2.78 -1.03 12.44
C CYS A 88 2.39 -2.50 12.72
N PRO A 89 1.76 -2.81 13.85
CA PRO A 89 1.35 -4.17 14.19
C PRO A 89 0.53 -4.86 13.11
N LEU A 90 -0.34 -4.15 12.40
CA LEU A 90 -1.13 -4.71 11.28
C LEU A 90 -0.24 -5.15 10.12
N CYS A 91 0.79 -4.34 9.79
CA CYS A 91 1.74 -4.68 8.73
C CYS A 91 2.68 -5.82 9.15
N GLN A 92 3.08 -5.90 10.43
CA GLN A 92 3.86 -7.00 10.98
C GLN A 92 3.10 -8.33 10.82
N GLU A 93 1.82 -8.36 11.21
CA GLU A 93 1.01 -9.56 11.10
C GLU A 93 0.72 -9.95 9.64
N ALA A 94 0.42 -8.97 8.80
CA ALA A 94 0.24 -9.20 7.37
C ALA A 94 1.53 -9.74 6.72
N PHE A 95 2.70 -9.28 7.15
CA PHE A 95 3.99 -9.76 6.67
C PHE A 95 4.24 -11.22 7.08
N ARG A 96 3.97 -11.58 8.32
CA ARG A 96 4.07 -12.96 8.81
C ARG A 96 3.16 -13.91 8.03
N SER A 97 1.92 -13.48 7.78
CA SER A 97 0.96 -14.24 6.97
C SER A 97 1.46 -14.42 5.53
N TRP A 98 1.99 -13.36 4.91
CA TRP A 98 2.59 -13.38 3.57
C TRP A 98 3.81 -14.32 3.50
N LEU A 99 4.66 -14.32 4.52
CA LEU A 99 5.81 -15.23 4.62
C LEU A 99 5.36 -16.69 4.77
N LYS A 100 4.33 -16.94 5.58
CA LYS A 100 3.77 -18.27 5.77
C LYS A 100 3.17 -18.82 4.47
N GLU A 101 2.47 -17.98 3.72
CA GLU A 101 1.95 -18.35 2.39
C GLU A 101 3.09 -18.66 1.42
N LYS A 102 4.15 -17.86 1.43
CA LYS A 102 5.29 -18.00 0.51
C LYS A 102 6.15 -19.23 0.79
N TYR A 103 6.44 -19.52 2.06
CA TYR A 103 7.41 -20.54 2.47
C TYR A 103 6.78 -21.83 2.99
N GLY A 104 5.54 -21.80 3.43
CA GLY A 104 4.84 -22.93 4.03
C GLY A 104 5.30 -23.23 5.45
N THR A 105 6.60 -23.41 5.68
CA THR A 105 7.17 -23.74 7.00
C THR A 105 8.26 -22.78 7.40
N ILE A 106 8.50 -22.69 8.72
CA ILE A 106 9.55 -21.82 9.27
C ILE A 106 10.96 -22.33 8.91
N GLU A 107 11.14 -23.64 8.77
CA GLU A 107 12.39 -24.26 8.35
C GLU A 107 12.73 -23.88 6.92
N ALA A 108 11.73 -23.84 6.02
CA ALA A 108 11.90 -23.41 4.63
C ALA A 108 12.32 -21.93 4.56
N LEU A 109 11.71 -21.07 5.38
CA LEU A 109 12.11 -19.66 5.52
C LEU A 109 13.56 -19.56 6.03
N ASN A 110 13.89 -20.24 7.13
CA ASN A 110 15.24 -20.23 7.71
C ASN A 110 16.30 -20.65 6.69
N LYS A 111 16.02 -21.70 5.93
CA LYS A 111 16.91 -22.16 4.84
C LYS A 111 17.06 -21.11 3.75
N ALA A 112 15.97 -20.50 3.30
CA ALA A 112 15.98 -19.50 2.22
C ALA A 112 16.70 -18.21 2.62
N TRP A 113 16.61 -17.82 3.89
CA TRP A 113 17.25 -16.62 4.43
C TRP A 113 18.66 -16.88 4.99
N ALA A 114 19.10 -18.15 5.06
CA ALA A 114 20.38 -18.56 5.67
C ALA A 114 20.53 -18.05 7.11
N THR A 115 19.51 -18.23 7.94
CA THR A 115 19.38 -17.62 9.28
C THR A 115 20.33 -18.21 10.34
N THR A 116 21.08 -19.26 10.03
CA THR A 116 22.07 -19.86 10.94
C THR A 116 23.23 -18.92 11.30
N PHE A 117 23.46 -17.89 10.45
CA PHE A 117 24.46 -16.87 10.70
C PHE A 117 24.10 -16.03 11.92
N TRP A 118 24.94 -15.83 12.87
CA TRP A 118 24.71 -15.14 14.14
C TRP A 118 23.52 -15.67 14.96
N SER A 119 23.14 -16.94 14.77
CA SER A 119 22.03 -17.58 15.49
C SER A 119 20.67 -16.87 15.26
N HIS A 120 20.44 -16.35 14.06
CA HIS A 120 19.17 -15.68 13.69
C HIS A 120 18.06 -16.66 13.32
N ILE A 121 18.11 -17.90 13.81
CA ILE A 121 17.12 -18.95 13.52
C ILE A 121 15.80 -18.60 14.18
N TYR A 122 14.73 -18.58 13.38
CA TYR A 122 13.37 -18.44 13.86
C TYR A 122 12.76 -19.84 14.14
N ASN A 123 12.03 -19.96 15.24
CA ASN A 123 11.33 -21.21 15.60
C ASN A 123 9.84 -21.15 15.19
N ASP A 124 9.30 -19.96 14.97
CA ASP A 124 7.92 -19.73 14.55
C ASP A 124 7.81 -18.40 13.78
N PHE A 125 6.83 -18.30 12.87
CA PHE A 125 6.60 -17.06 12.10
C PHE A 125 6.28 -15.85 12.99
N SER A 126 5.71 -16.05 14.17
CA SER A 126 5.41 -14.96 15.12
C SER A 126 6.63 -14.21 15.61
N GLN A 127 7.81 -14.85 15.53
CA GLN A 127 9.10 -14.24 15.91
C GLN A 127 9.65 -13.31 14.82
N VAL A 128 9.13 -13.41 13.59
CA VAL A 128 9.63 -12.60 12.48
C VAL A 128 9.08 -11.19 12.59
N GLU A 129 9.97 -10.21 12.54
CA GLU A 129 9.65 -8.79 12.46
C GLU A 129 10.15 -8.19 11.15
N SER A 130 9.55 -7.07 10.73
CA SER A 130 10.07 -6.28 9.61
C SER A 130 11.47 -5.72 9.94
N PRO A 131 12.32 -5.46 8.93
CA PRO A 131 13.66 -4.92 9.17
C PRO A 131 13.63 -3.64 10.00
N SER A 132 14.66 -3.45 10.85
CA SER A 132 14.81 -2.25 11.65
C SER A 132 16.30 -1.92 11.81
N PRO A 133 16.72 -0.65 11.72
CA PRO A 133 18.09 -0.23 11.96
C PRO A 133 18.52 -0.46 13.42
N ARG A 134 17.56 -0.63 14.35
CA ARG A 134 17.80 -0.93 15.76
C ARG A 134 17.70 -2.41 16.11
N GLY A 135 17.33 -3.24 15.15
CA GLY A 135 17.15 -4.67 15.30
C GLY A 135 17.82 -5.41 14.15
N GLU A 136 17.08 -6.34 13.55
CA GLU A 136 17.58 -7.07 12.39
C GLU A 136 17.52 -6.22 11.11
N SER A 137 18.66 -5.93 10.55
CA SER A 137 18.79 -5.21 9.28
C SER A 137 19.83 -5.82 8.34
N GLY A 138 20.65 -6.78 8.84
CA GLY A 138 21.71 -7.44 8.08
C GLY A 138 21.26 -8.67 7.31
N LEU A 139 20.08 -9.21 7.59
CA LEU A 139 19.56 -10.42 6.96
C LEU A 139 18.97 -10.09 5.58
N HIS A 140 19.73 -10.35 4.52
CA HIS A 140 19.34 -9.97 3.15
C HIS A 140 18.02 -10.60 2.69
N GLY A 141 17.74 -11.84 3.08
CA GLY A 141 16.46 -12.49 2.78
C GLY A 141 15.26 -11.75 3.37
N LEU A 142 15.37 -11.30 4.63
CA LEU A 142 14.36 -10.49 5.29
C LEU A 142 14.13 -9.16 4.57
N ASN A 143 15.22 -8.43 4.26
CA ASN A 143 15.15 -7.14 3.60
C ASN A 143 14.48 -7.24 2.22
N LEU A 144 14.85 -8.27 1.44
CA LEU A 144 14.28 -8.49 0.11
C LEU A 144 12.79 -8.87 0.18
N ASP A 145 12.42 -9.72 1.12
CA ASP A 145 11.03 -10.14 1.27
C ASP A 145 10.16 -9.04 1.86
N TRP A 146 10.70 -8.20 2.71
CA TRP A 146 10.00 -7.00 3.15
C TRP A 146 9.68 -6.05 1.97
N LYS A 147 10.63 -5.77 1.09
CA LYS A 147 10.41 -4.96 -0.12
C LYS A 147 9.35 -5.59 -1.06
N ARG A 148 9.37 -6.92 -1.19
CA ARG A 148 8.35 -7.65 -1.98
C ARG A 148 6.97 -7.54 -1.36
N PHE A 149 6.88 -7.74 -0.05
CA PHE A 149 5.64 -7.57 0.72
C PHE A 149 5.09 -6.15 0.61
N VAL A 150 5.94 -5.12 0.77
CA VAL A 150 5.53 -3.70 0.61
C VAL A 150 4.97 -3.45 -0.77
N THR A 151 5.60 -4.00 -1.82
CA THR A 151 5.07 -3.92 -3.19
C THR A 151 3.69 -4.58 -3.27
N ASP A 152 3.54 -5.81 -2.78
CA ASP A 152 2.28 -6.56 -2.86
C ASP A 152 1.16 -5.87 -2.09
N ARG A 153 1.44 -5.29 -0.93
CA ARG A 153 0.50 -4.48 -0.15
C ARG A 153 0.07 -3.22 -0.89
N THR A 154 1.00 -2.56 -1.57
CA THR A 154 0.70 -1.35 -2.34
C THR A 154 -0.16 -1.69 -3.55
N VAL A 155 0.17 -2.73 -4.29
CA VAL A 155 -0.63 -3.24 -5.44
C VAL A 155 -2.05 -3.61 -4.99
N ASP A 156 -2.18 -4.32 -3.87
CA ASP A 156 -3.47 -4.68 -3.29
C ASP A 156 -4.30 -3.46 -2.89
N PHE A 157 -3.65 -2.42 -2.36
CA PHE A 157 -4.33 -1.17 -2.03
C PHE A 157 -4.79 -0.41 -3.29
N VAL A 158 -3.96 -0.33 -4.33
CA VAL A 158 -4.35 0.26 -5.63
C VAL A 158 -5.52 -0.49 -6.24
N ARG A 159 -5.51 -1.82 -6.20
CA ARG A 159 -6.64 -2.66 -6.65
C ARG A 159 -7.91 -2.35 -5.87
N HIS A 160 -7.81 -2.16 -4.57
CA HIS A 160 -8.93 -1.78 -3.72
C HIS A 160 -9.52 -0.41 -4.12
N GLU A 161 -8.68 0.57 -4.47
CA GLU A 161 -9.13 1.88 -4.95
C GLU A 161 -9.78 1.80 -6.33
N ALA A 162 -9.16 1.08 -7.28
CA ALA A 162 -9.70 0.86 -8.62
C ALA A 162 -11.07 0.16 -8.55
N GLN A 163 -11.19 -0.88 -7.70
CA GLN A 163 -12.44 -1.59 -7.51
C GLN A 163 -13.54 -0.69 -6.93
N ALA A 164 -13.18 0.20 -5.99
CA ALA A 164 -14.14 1.15 -5.43
C ALA A 164 -14.71 2.12 -6.48
N VAL A 165 -13.90 2.56 -7.43
CA VAL A 165 -14.34 3.37 -8.57
C VAL A 165 -15.32 2.59 -9.46
N LYS A 166 -15.00 1.33 -9.77
CA LYS A 166 -15.86 0.44 -10.57
C LYS A 166 -17.18 0.15 -9.85
N ASP A 167 -17.13 -0.15 -8.57
CA ASP A 167 -18.33 -0.41 -7.75
C ASP A 167 -19.25 0.82 -7.64
N GLY A 168 -18.71 2.04 -7.76
CA GLY A 168 -19.47 3.28 -7.88
C GLY A 168 -20.10 3.52 -9.26
N GLY A 169 -19.93 2.58 -10.20
CA GLY A 169 -20.59 2.54 -11.50
C GLY A 169 -19.85 3.23 -12.65
N SER A 170 -18.55 3.47 -12.53
CA SER A 170 -17.72 3.98 -13.63
C SER A 170 -16.95 2.86 -14.31
N ASP A 171 -17.07 2.79 -15.64
CA ASP A 171 -16.30 1.90 -16.50
C ASP A 171 -15.09 2.59 -17.17
N LEU A 172 -14.82 3.84 -16.79
CA LEU A 172 -13.72 4.62 -17.33
C LEU A 172 -12.36 4.04 -16.89
N PRO A 173 -11.31 4.22 -17.71
CA PRO A 173 -9.99 3.71 -17.39
C PRO A 173 -9.43 4.33 -16.11
N VAL A 174 -8.74 3.50 -15.34
CA VAL A 174 -8.00 3.92 -14.15
C VAL A 174 -6.51 4.02 -14.43
N MET A 175 -5.87 5.05 -13.91
CA MET A 175 -4.45 5.29 -14.09
C MET A 175 -3.75 5.66 -12.79
N ILE A 176 -2.45 5.44 -12.75
CA ILE A 176 -1.55 5.90 -11.69
C ILE A 176 -0.32 6.55 -12.31
N ASN A 177 0.30 7.48 -11.59
CA ASN A 177 1.63 7.96 -11.91
C ASN A 177 2.68 7.25 -11.06
N MET A 178 3.86 7.05 -11.62
CA MET A 178 4.97 6.39 -10.96
C MET A 178 6.12 7.38 -10.74
N MET A 179 6.84 7.19 -9.64
CA MET A 179 8.05 7.97 -9.35
C MET A 179 9.22 7.39 -10.14
N TYR A 180 9.90 8.21 -10.93
CA TYR A 180 10.89 7.81 -11.94
C TYR A 180 11.92 6.77 -11.45
N ASN A 181 12.68 7.05 -10.40
CA ASN A 181 13.73 6.18 -9.84
C ASN A 181 13.41 5.67 -8.42
N TYR A 182 12.17 5.29 -8.16
CA TYR A 182 11.79 4.83 -6.84
C TYR A 182 12.05 3.32 -6.67
N GLU A 183 13.07 2.98 -5.88
CA GLU A 183 13.47 1.59 -5.62
C GLU A 183 12.58 0.86 -4.60
N GLY A 184 11.63 1.55 -4.00
CA GLY A 184 10.75 0.98 -2.96
C GLY A 184 9.65 0.07 -3.46
N LEU A 185 9.35 0.07 -4.78
CA LEU A 185 8.29 -0.73 -5.38
C LEU A 185 8.73 -1.40 -6.68
N ASN A 186 8.27 -2.63 -6.89
CA ASN A 186 8.34 -3.28 -8.19
C ASN A 186 7.14 -2.86 -9.05
N TYR A 187 7.32 -1.85 -9.89
CA TYR A 187 6.27 -1.29 -10.73
C TYR A 187 5.68 -2.28 -11.74
N HIS A 188 6.42 -3.30 -12.14
CA HIS A 188 5.90 -4.33 -13.04
C HIS A 188 4.65 -5.05 -12.49
N LYS A 189 4.49 -5.13 -11.18
CA LYS A 189 3.33 -5.76 -10.53
C LYS A 189 2.02 -4.95 -10.64
N PHE A 190 2.08 -3.71 -11.10
CA PHE A 190 0.88 -2.87 -11.26
C PHE A 190 0.15 -3.07 -12.59
N LYS A 191 0.78 -3.73 -13.58
CA LYS A 191 0.25 -3.93 -14.94
C LYS A 191 -1.14 -4.55 -15.02
N ASP A 192 -1.50 -5.38 -14.04
CA ASP A 192 -2.79 -6.09 -13.99
C ASP A 192 -3.84 -5.39 -13.10
N VAL A 193 -3.55 -4.16 -12.67
CA VAL A 193 -4.37 -3.43 -11.71
C VAL A 193 -4.85 -2.09 -12.25
N VAL A 194 -4.10 -1.51 -13.16
CA VAL A 194 -4.39 -0.21 -13.80
C VAL A 194 -4.37 -0.34 -15.31
N ASP A 195 -5.15 0.51 -15.97
CA ASP A 195 -5.25 0.51 -17.43
C ASP A 195 -4.15 1.37 -18.07
N ILE A 196 -3.71 2.41 -17.36
CA ILE A 196 -2.73 3.40 -17.86
C ILE A 196 -1.71 3.72 -16.75
N VAL A 197 -0.46 3.83 -17.15
CA VAL A 197 0.65 4.31 -16.32
C VAL A 197 1.18 5.61 -16.90
N THR A 198 1.38 6.64 -16.06
CA THR A 198 1.88 7.96 -16.46
C THR A 198 3.15 8.32 -15.67
#